data_fe86742d9c5754425556bd1fc68417f0
#
_entry.id   fe86742d9c5754425556bd1fc68417f0
#
_cell.length_a   1.000
_cell.length_b   1.000
_cell.length_c   1.000
_cell.angle_alpha   90.00
_cell.angle_beta   90.00
_cell.angle_gamma   90.00
#
_symmetry.space_group_name_H-M   'P 1'
#
loop_
_entity.id
_entity.type
_entity.pdbx_description
1 polymer ?
#
loop_
_entity_poly.entity_id
_entity_poly.type
_entity_poly.pdbx_seq_one_letter_code
_entity_poly.pdbx_strand_id
1 'polypeptide(L)'
;SQLAPKELRVVVGAHRELVENHVKEISPKAVTVFQAERNGTGHAVQLALAELSANGNVLILAGDTPLLRSETLSEFINAHRTNKNVASVLTAELPDPSGYGRIVRGEDGEIVAIVEERDASDELKAIDEINTGVYIFDIATLKTSVQKLNKNNSQGELYLTDVISQIKSEGGKSAAILSLDYTETLGINDRSQLAESAAIMRDRINDCHMRAGVTIVDPTTTWIDTTVEIQNDVTIYPGTWLTGATKIATGSVIGPRTTLKNVIVKAQANIVESNVSDSEIGCCANVGPFAFIRPGTKLADNSKVGAYVEVKNSEIGEGSKVPHLSYVGDAQIGSGTNIGAATIFVNYDGVEKHETKIGNDVRIGSDTMLVAPVSVGDGAYTAAGSVITEDIPAGAIGVARSKQRNILGWVLRKRPGTKSAESAKKAGASEN
;
A
#
# COMPACT_ATOMS: atom_id res chain seq x y z
N SER A 1 1.74 -7.46 19.06
CA SER A 1 1.19 -8.80 18.81
C SER A 1 0.04 -9.07 19.78
N GLN A 2 -1.12 -9.47 19.28
CA GLN A 2 -2.30 -9.82 20.10
C GLN A 2 -2.00 -11.04 21.01
N LEU A 3 -1.05 -11.91 20.62
CA LEU A 3 -0.65 -13.08 21.38
C LEU A 3 0.25 -12.77 22.59
N ALA A 4 0.86 -11.59 22.64
CA ALA A 4 1.75 -11.12 23.70
C ALA A 4 2.74 -12.20 24.23
N PRO A 5 3.60 -12.79 23.39
CA PRO A 5 4.56 -13.81 23.82
C PRO A 5 5.55 -13.22 24.82
N LYS A 6 6.01 -14.04 25.76
CA LYS A 6 7.07 -13.64 26.71
C LYS A 6 8.40 -13.35 26.00
N GLU A 7 8.69 -14.12 24.96
CA GLU A 7 9.89 -14.01 24.15
C GLU A 7 9.56 -14.36 22.69
N LEU A 8 10.14 -13.60 21.76
CA LEU A 8 10.06 -13.85 20.33
C LEU A 8 11.47 -14.11 19.79
N ARG A 9 11.68 -15.29 19.18
CA ARG A 9 12.91 -15.65 18.49
C ARG A 9 12.67 -15.84 17.01
N VAL A 10 13.53 -15.25 16.19
CA VAL A 10 13.47 -15.36 14.74
C VAL A 10 14.74 -16.02 14.24
N VAL A 11 14.60 -17.25 13.72
CA VAL A 11 15.74 -17.97 13.11
C VAL A 11 15.96 -17.39 11.72
N VAL A 12 17.19 -16.94 11.48
CA VAL A 12 17.59 -16.29 10.22
C VAL A 12 18.71 -17.11 9.55
N GLY A 13 18.61 -17.24 8.22
CA GLY A 13 19.58 -17.98 7.40
C GLY A 13 20.10 -17.11 6.26
N ALA A 14 19.63 -17.35 5.02
CA ALA A 14 19.99 -16.55 3.86
C ALA A 14 19.57 -15.08 4.06
N HIS A 15 20.36 -14.14 3.49
CA HIS A 15 20.10 -12.70 3.58
C HIS A 15 19.97 -12.19 5.03
N ARG A 16 20.73 -12.81 5.95
CA ARG A 16 20.71 -12.53 7.40
C ARG A 16 20.58 -11.06 7.73
N GLU A 17 21.46 -10.20 7.23
CA GLU A 17 21.52 -8.78 7.58
C GLU A 17 20.22 -8.02 7.22
N LEU A 18 19.64 -8.33 6.06
CA LEU A 18 18.39 -7.71 5.63
C LEU A 18 17.24 -8.11 6.54
N VAL A 19 17.15 -9.39 6.89
CA VAL A 19 16.09 -9.91 7.77
C VAL A 19 16.26 -9.37 9.20
N GLU A 20 17.50 -9.39 9.75
CA GLU A 20 17.78 -8.86 11.08
C GLU A 20 17.44 -7.37 11.20
N ASN A 21 17.77 -6.55 10.18
CA ASN A 21 17.44 -5.14 10.17
C ASN A 21 15.92 -4.91 10.16
N HIS A 22 15.22 -5.65 9.32
CA HIS A 22 13.75 -5.57 9.27
C HIS A 22 13.09 -6.03 10.59
N VAL A 23 13.56 -7.13 11.17
CA VAL A 23 13.08 -7.61 12.47
C VAL A 23 13.30 -6.57 13.57
N LYS A 24 14.47 -5.91 13.60
CA LYS A 24 14.75 -4.83 14.56
C LYS A 24 13.81 -3.63 14.41
N GLU A 25 13.46 -3.30 13.17
CA GLU A 25 12.53 -2.21 12.86
C GLU A 25 11.11 -2.49 13.37
N ILE A 26 10.58 -3.69 13.03
CA ILE A 26 9.18 -4.03 13.35
C ILE A 26 8.97 -4.62 14.75
N SER A 27 10.03 -5.22 15.33
CA SER A 27 9.99 -5.87 16.66
C SER A 27 11.32 -5.73 17.39
N PRO A 28 11.65 -4.55 17.96
CA PRO A 28 12.96 -4.28 18.58
C PRO A 28 13.34 -5.23 19.72
N LYS A 29 12.37 -5.94 20.32
CA LYS A 29 12.58 -6.89 21.41
C LYS A 29 12.78 -8.33 20.94
N ALA A 30 12.63 -8.61 19.66
CA ALA A 30 12.84 -9.95 19.12
C ALA A 30 14.34 -10.32 19.12
N VAL A 31 14.62 -11.56 19.43
CA VAL A 31 15.98 -12.13 19.41
C VAL A 31 16.17 -12.85 18.07
N THR A 32 17.16 -12.47 17.28
CA THR A 32 17.51 -13.17 16.06
C THR A 32 18.52 -14.27 16.36
N VAL A 33 18.33 -15.46 15.79
CA VAL A 33 19.19 -16.63 15.95
C VAL A 33 19.71 -17.04 14.58
N PHE A 34 21.03 -17.07 14.40
CA PHE A 34 21.61 -17.38 13.10
C PHE A 34 21.77 -18.89 12.87
N GLN A 35 21.14 -19.40 11.82
CA GLN A 35 21.35 -20.73 11.29
C GLN A 35 22.36 -20.68 10.13
N ALA A 36 23.62 -20.92 10.42
CA ALA A 36 24.68 -20.86 9.42
C ALA A 36 24.60 -22.00 8.38
N GLU A 37 24.27 -23.20 8.83
CA GLU A 37 24.08 -24.38 7.98
C GLU A 37 22.59 -24.77 7.93
N ARG A 38 22.05 -24.92 6.72
CA ARG A 38 20.64 -25.31 6.53
C ARG A 38 20.48 -26.83 6.69
N ASN A 39 20.48 -27.29 7.92
CA ASN A 39 20.33 -28.70 8.26
C ASN A 39 18.86 -29.10 8.57
N GLY A 40 17.88 -28.34 8.06
CA GLY A 40 16.47 -28.61 8.21
C GLY A 40 15.78 -27.81 9.33
N THR A 41 14.45 -27.98 9.42
CA THR A 41 13.57 -27.26 10.36
C THR A 41 13.82 -27.65 11.81
N GLY A 42 14.14 -28.91 12.08
CA GLY A 42 14.53 -29.39 13.40
C GLY A 42 15.80 -28.72 13.92
N HIS A 43 16.81 -28.53 13.06
CA HIS A 43 18.04 -27.80 13.42
C HIS A 43 17.76 -26.33 13.74
N ALA A 44 16.91 -25.68 12.98
CA ALA A 44 16.50 -24.30 13.28
C ALA A 44 15.89 -24.17 14.68
N VAL A 45 15.01 -25.11 15.04
CA VAL A 45 14.38 -25.17 16.36
C VAL A 45 15.42 -25.51 17.45
N GLN A 46 16.37 -26.42 17.22
CA GLN A 46 17.45 -26.70 18.18
C GLN A 46 18.22 -25.42 18.54
N LEU A 47 18.60 -24.62 17.54
CA LEU A 47 19.30 -23.36 17.75
C LEU A 47 18.44 -22.33 18.51
N ALA A 48 17.16 -22.21 18.16
CA ALA A 48 16.24 -21.30 18.84
C ALA A 48 16.01 -21.67 20.31
N LEU A 49 16.07 -22.97 20.66
CA LEU A 49 15.86 -23.46 22.01
C LEU A 49 17.10 -23.44 22.90
N ALA A 50 18.32 -23.32 22.33
CA ALA A 50 19.58 -23.49 23.04
C ALA A 50 19.71 -22.57 24.26
N GLU A 51 19.31 -21.33 24.15
CA GLU A 51 19.39 -20.33 25.24
C GLU A 51 18.01 -20.04 25.91
N LEU A 52 17.00 -20.81 25.56
CA LEU A 52 15.66 -20.61 26.12
C LEU A 52 15.58 -21.28 27.50
N SER A 53 15.51 -20.48 28.56
CA SER A 53 15.40 -20.95 29.94
C SER A 53 13.95 -21.16 30.41
N ALA A 54 12.98 -20.84 29.58
CA ALA A 54 11.56 -20.81 29.94
C ALA A 54 10.98 -22.23 30.10
N ASN A 55 10.03 -22.34 31.02
CA ASN A 55 9.08 -23.44 31.09
C ASN A 55 7.76 -22.98 30.43
N GLY A 56 6.98 -23.92 29.92
CA GLY A 56 5.68 -23.66 29.29
C GLY A 56 5.66 -24.11 27.83
N ASN A 57 4.89 -23.43 27.02
CA ASN A 57 4.69 -23.82 25.62
C ASN A 57 5.46 -22.89 24.68
N VAL A 58 5.97 -23.44 23.60
CA VAL A 58 6.51 -22.71 22.47
C VAL A 58 5.59 -22.88 21.27
N LEU A 59 5.21 -21.73 20.65
CA LEU A 59 4.55 -21.68 19.35
C LEU A 59 5.62 -21.50 18.28
N ILE A 60 5.65 -22.39 17.30
CA ILE A 60 6.58 -22.36 16.15
C ILE A 60 5.76 -22.01 14.91
N LEU A 61 6.22 -21.02 14.16
CA LEU A 61 5.60 -20.55 12.93
C LEU A 61 6.61 -20.62 11.79
N ALA A 62 6.15 -21.00 10.61
CA ALA A 62 6.92 -20.84 9.38
C ALA A 62 6.94 -19.35 8.99
N GLY A 63 8.09 -18.87 8.52
CA GLY A 63 8.26 -17.45 8.15
C GLY A 63 7.66 -17.06 6.80
N ASP A 64 7.23 -18.02 6.03
CA ASP A 64 6.69 -17.90 4.67
C ASP A 64 5.15 -18.05 4.59
N THR A 65 4.44 -18.08 5.73
CA THR A 65 2.98 -18.17 5.81
C THR A 65 2.37 -16.83 6.32
N PRO A 66 2.32 -15.78 5.49
CA PRO A 66 1.98 -14.43 5.96
C PRO A 66 0.49 -14.20 6.22
N LEU A 67 -0.38 -15.14 5.82
CA LEU A 67 -1.83 -15.00 5.89
C LEU A 67 -2.44 -15.50 7.21
N LEU A 68 -1.63 -16.06 8.12
CA LEU A 68 -2.10 -16.54 9.42
C LEU A 68 -2.70 -15.41 10.27
N ARG A 69 -3.90 -15.65 10.78
CA ARG A 69 -4.60 -14.70 11.66
C ARG A 69 -4.30 -14.96 13.14
N SER A 70 -4.27 -13.90 13.92
CA SER A 70 -4.07 -13.96 15.37
C SER A 70 -5.21 -14.68 16.09
N GLU A 71 -6.44 -14.61 15.57
CA GLU A 71 -7.62 -15.30 16.07
C GLU A 71 -7.43 -16.82 15.97
N THR A 72 -7.06 -17.32 14.78
CA THR A 72 -6.76 -18.74 14.53
C THR A 72 -5.65 -19.25 15.44
N LEU A 73 -4.56 -18.48 15.60
CA LEU A 73 -3.48 -18.84 16.53
C LEU A 73 -3.93 -18.83 17.99
N SER A 74 -4.81 -17.93 18.39
CA SER A 74 -5.37 -17.88 19.74
C SER A 74 -6.25 -19.09 20.02
N GLU A 75 -7.11 -19.48 19.09
CA GLU A 75 -7.93 -20.68 19.17
C GLU A 75 -7.06 -21.94 19.23
N PHE A 76 -6.02 -22.01 18.41
CA PHE A 76 -5.06 -23.12 18.41
C PHE A 76 -4.33 -23.27 19.76
N ILE A 77 -3.86 -22.15 20.34
CA ILE A 77 -3.23 -22.14 21.67
C ILE A 77 -4.22 -22.59 22.74
N ASN A 78 -5.46 -22.12 22.68
CA ASN A 78 -6.49 -22.49 23.67
C ASN A 78 -6.85 -23.97 23.58
N ALA A 79 -7.00 -24.51 22.36
CA ALA A 79 -7.26 -25.93 22.15
C ALA A 79 -6.11 -26.81 22.68
N HIS A 80 -4.86 -26.43 22.41
CA HIS A 80 -3.68 -27.12 22.94
C HIS A 80 -3.69 -27.17 24.47
N ARG A 81 -3.94 -26.05 25.13
CA ARG A 81 -3.96 -25.94 26.61
C ARG A 81 -5.11 -26.69 27.25
N THR A 82 -6.31 -26.52 26.69
CA THR A 82 -7.54 -27.17 27.24
C THR A 82 -7.44 -28.69 27.19
N ASN A 83 -6.89 -29.21 26.09
CA ASN A 83 -6.73 -30.65 25.91
C ASN A 83 -5.49 -31.19 26.62
N LYS A 84 -4.67 -30.34 27.23
CA LYS A 84 -3.41 -30.70 27.89
C LYS A 84 -2.48 -31.52 26.97
N ASN A 85 -2.38 -31.10 25.69
CA ASN A 85 -1.51 -31.74 24.72
C ASN A 85 -0.05 -31.40 25.05
N VAL A 86 0.87 -32.30 24.72
CA VAL A 86 2.30 -32.10 24.81
C VAL A 86 2.80 -31.52 23.46
N ALA A 87 2.15 -31.92 22.38
CA ALA A 87 2.39 -31.40 21.04
C ALA A 87 1.06 -31.17 20.32
N SER A 88 0.98 -30.12 19.55
CA SER A 88 -0.13 -29.87 18.61
C SER A 88 0.42 -29.34 17.31
N VAL A 89 -0.15 -29.78 16.21
CA VAL A 89 0.09 -29.24 14.87
C VAL A 89 -1.19 -28.61 14.34
N LEU A 90 -1.10 -27.42 13.77
CA LEU A 90 -2.18 -26.84 12.97
C LEU A 90 -2.19 -27.52 11.61
N THR A 91 -3.34 -28.01 11.17
CA THR A 91 -3.49 -28.69 9.88
C THR A 91 -4.50 -27.95 9.00
N ALA A 92 -4.53 -28.25 7.73
CA ALA A 92 -5.53 -27.75 6.80
C ALA A 92 -5.80 -28.80 5.72
N GLU A 93 -7.02 -28.82 5.18
CA GLU A 93 -7.38 -29.62 4.01
C GLU A 93 -7.28 -28.76 2.77
N LEU A 94 -6.37 -29.12 1.84
CA LEU A 94 -6.13 -28.36 0.62
C LEU A 94 -6.71 -29.09 -0.59
N PRO A 95 -7.32 -28.36 -1.55
CA PRO A 95 -7.74 -28.94 -2.84
C PRO A 95 -6.57 -29.54 -3.64
N ASP A 96 -5.37 -28.95 -3.51
CA ASP A 96 -4.13 -29.48 -4.04
C ASP A 96 -3.06 -29.46 -2.92
N PRO A 97 -2.81 -30.62 -2.27
CA PRO A 97 -1.86 -30.71 -1.18
C PRO A 97 -0.39 -30.84 -1.63
N SER A 98 -0.10 -30.73 -2.92
CA SER A 98 1.25 -30.92 -3.49
C SER A 98 2.26 -29.98 -2.84
N GLY A 99 3.43 -30.54 -2.49
CA GLY A 99 4.53 -29.80 -1.88
C GLY A 99 4.49 -29.70 -0.35
N TYR A 100 3.39 -30.13 0.30
CA TYR A 100 3.26 -30.11 1.76
C TYR A 100 3.47 -31.49 2.37
N GLY A 101 3.86 -31.56 3.64
CA GLY A 101 3.83 -32.78 4.43
C GLY A 101 2.39 -33.25 4.69
N ARG A 102 2.18 -34.56 4.72
CA ARG A 102 0.85 -35.18 4.95
C ARG A 102 0.67 -35.58 6.40
N ILE A 103 -0.55 -35.35 6.89
CA ILE A 103 -0.95 -35.79 8.24
C ILE A 103 -1.43 -37.24 8.18
N VAL A 104 -0.72 -38.11 8.88
CA VAL A 104 -1.11 -39.52 8.99
C VAL A 104 -1.87 -39.71 10.29
N ARG A 105 -3.13 -40.18 10.20
CA ARG A 105 -4.00 -40.47 11.36
C ARG A 105 -4.09 -41.97 11.59
N GLY A 106 -4.16 -42.35 12.86
CA GLY A 106 -4.43 -43.72 13.28
C GLY A 106 -5.93 -44.07 13.17
N GLU A 107 -6.27 -45.31 13.49
CA GLU A 107 -7.67 -45.78 13.50
C GLU A 107 -8.55 -45.02 14.52
N ASP A 108 -7.95 -44.46 15.55
CA ASP A 108 -8.59 -43.63 16.56
C ASP A 108 -8.79 -42.15 16.13
N GLY A 109 -8.35 -41.79 14.93
CA GLY A 109 -8.38 -40.45 14.39
C GLY A 109 -7.30 -39.50 14.93
N GLU A 110 -6.46 -39.96 15.88
CA GLU A 110 -5.36 -39.16 16.39
C GLU A 110 -4.17 -39.14 15.40
N ILE A 111 -3.37 -38.08 15.46
CA ILE A 111 -2.16 -37.97 14.64
C ILE A 111 -1.13 -39.01 15.06
N VAL A 112 -0.61 -39.74 14.10
CA VAL A 112 0.45 -40.73 14.27
C VAL A 112 1.80 -40.23 13.76
N ALA A 113 1.80 -39.60 12.59
CA ALA A 113 3.00 -39.10 11.96
C ALA A 113 2.69 -37.96 11.01
N ILE A 114 3.72 -37.21 10.66
CA ILE A 114 3.73 -36.27 9.54
C ILE A 114 4.77 -36.75 8.55
N VAL A 115 4.39 -36.98 7.30
CA VAL A 115 5.30 -37.47 6.26
C VAL A 115 5.51 -36.39 5.20
N GLU A 116 6.75 -35.97 5.02
CA GLU A 116 7.10 -34.94 4.04
C GLU A 116 6.82 -35.43 2.61
N GLU A 117 6.44 -34.53 1.70
CA GLU A 117 6.07 -34.83 0.30
C GLU A 117 7.07 -35.76 -0.40
N ARG A 118 8.38 -35.53 -0.20
CA ARG A 118 9.44 -36.28 -0.88
C ARG A 118 9.62 -37.70 -0.36
N ASP A 119 9.14 -37.94 0.86
CA ASP A 119 9.24 -39.27 1.52
C ASP A 119 7.89 -40.01 1.49
N ALA A 120 6.82 -39.36 0.97
CA ALA A 120 5.49 -39.94 0.91
C ALA A 120 5.30 -40.90 -0.25
N SER A 121 4.65 -42.06 0.01
CA SER A 121 4.15 -42.98 -1.01
C SER A 121 2.98 -42.34 -1.78
N ASP A 122 2.60 -42.91 -2.92
CA ASP A 122 1.46 -42.40 -3.72
C ASP A 122 0.14 -42.44 -2.93
N GLU A 123 -0.04 -43.43 -2.04
CA GLU A 123 -1.19 -43.55 -1.16
C GLU A 123 -1.22 -42.39 -0.12
N LEU A 124 -0.05 -42.05 0.45
CA LEU A 124 0.06 -40.93 1.39
C LEU A 124 -0.10 -39.58 0.69
N LYS A 125 0.36 -39.43 -0.55
CA LYS A 125 0.17 -38.22 -1.34
C LYS A 125 -1.31 -37.93 -1.67
N ALA A 126 -2.16 -38.93 -1.63
CA ALA A 126 -3.60 -38.77 -1.81
C ALA A 126 -4.34 -38.18 -0.59
N ILE A 127 -3.64 -37.99 0.53
CA ILE A 127 -4.18 -37.35 1.72
C ILE A 127 -4.21 -35.83 1.48
N ASP A 128 -5.34 -35.19 1.70
CA ASP A 128 -5.58 -33.75 1.52
C ASP A 128 -5.25 -32.94 2.80
N GLU A 129 -5.19 -33.63 3.96
CA GLU A 129 -4.80 -32.96 5.19
C GLU A 129 -3.28 -32.77 5.27
N ILE A 130 -2.89 -31.50 5.31
CA ILE A 130 -1.48 -31.09 5.24
C ILE A 130 -0.95 -30.57 6.56
N ASN A 131 0.36 -30.66 6.70
CA ASN A 131 1.14 -29.99 7.74
C ASN A 131 1.36 -28.52 7.34
N THR A 132 0.86 -27.59 8.14
CA THR A 132 0.98 -26.14 7.87
C THR A 132 2.32 -25.54 8.31
N GLY A 133 3.17 -26.32 9.02
CA GLY A 133 4.39 -25.79 9.63
C GLY A 133 4.16 -25.00 10.93
N VAL A 134 2.95 -25.01 11.46
CA VAL A 134 2.57 -24.31 12.70
C VAL A 134 2.40 -25.33 13.83
N TYR A 135 3.19 -25.18 14.90
CA TYR A 135 3.20 -26.14 16.00
C TYR A 135 3.16 -25.47 17.36
N ILE A 136 2.62 -26.17 18.35
CA ILE A 136 2.81 -25.86 19.76
C ILE A 136 3.38 -27.09 20.46
N PHE A 137 4.43 -26.89 21.22
CA PHE A 137 5.04 -27.93 22.04
C PHE A 137 5.24 -27.47 23.48
N ASP A 138 5.17 -28.42 24.42
CA ASP A 138 5.82 -28.25 25.71
C ASP A 138 7.34 -28.09 25.51
N ILE A 139 7.93 -27.04 26.10
CA ILE A 139 9.34 -26.71 25.88
C ILE A 139 10.28 -27.82 26.38
N ALA A 140 9.99 -28.42 27.55
CA ALA A 140 10.87 -29.43 28.12
C ALA A 140 10.88 -30.70 27.24
N THR A 141 9.71 -31.14 26.80
CA THR A 141 9.56 -32.26 25.88
C THR A 141 10.25 -32.00 24.55
N LEU A 142 10.01 -30.81 23.96
CA LEU A 142 10.61 -30.45 22.69
C LEU A 142 12.15 -30.44 22.75
N LYS A 143 12.74 -29.86 23.81
CA LYS A 143 14.19 -29.86 24.02
C LYS A 143 14.79 -31.25 24.02
N THR A 144 14.09 -32.22 24.61
CA THR A 144 14.53 -33.61 24.65
C THR A 144 14.37 -34.29 23.29
N SER A 145 13.23 -34.07 22.62
CA SER A 145 12.92 -34.72 21.34
C SER A 145 13.80 -34.24 20.19
N VAL A 146 14.07 -32.93 20.09
CA VAL A 146 14.92 -32.41 19.00
C VAL A 146 16.36 -32.93 19.05
N GLN A 147 16.86 -33.39 20.22
CA GLN A 147 18.19 -33.99 20.33
C GLN A 147 18.23 -35.43 19.78
N LYS A 148 17.09 -36.09 19.61
CA LYS A 148 16.95 -37.44 19.09
C LYS A 148 16.72 -37.47 17.56
N LEU A 149 16.53 -36.32 16.94
CA LEU A 149 16.32 -36.21 15.49
C LEU A 149 17.54 -36.75 14.73
N ASN A 150 17.29 -37.42 13.61
CA ASN A 150 18.30 -37.93 12.74
C ASN A 150 18.10 -37.45 11.30
N LYS A 151 19.07 -37.79 10.43
CA LYS A 151 19.03 -37.37 9.02
C LYS A 151 18.66 -38.52 8.08
N ASN A 152 17.98 -39.55 8.56
CA ASN A 152 17.60 -40.73 7.80
C ASN A 152 16.33 -40.46 6.96
N ASN A 153 16.39 -39.50 6.06
CA ASN A 153 15.32 -39.13 5.16
C ASN A 153 15.87 -38.70 3.79
N SER A 154 15.02 -38.50 2.80
CA SER A 154 15.41 -38.22 1.42
C SER A 154 16.24 -36.93 1.25
N GLN A 155 16.16 -35.99 2.16
CA GLN A 155 16.89 -34.73 2.10
C GLN A 155 18.16 -34.71 2.97
N GLY A 156 18.35 -35.69 3.86
CA GLY A 156 19.49 -35.73 4.80
C GLY A 156 19.43 -34.60 5.84
N GLU A 157 18.24 -34.12 6.20
CA GLU A 157 18.00 -33.00 7.09
C GLU A 157 17.33 -33.43 8.41
N LEU A 158 17.41 -32.61 9.42
CA LEU A 158 16.67 -32.80 10.68
C LEU A 158 15.25 -32.26 10.52
N TYR A 159 14.26 -33.12 10.39
CA TYR A 159 12.88 -32.73 10.24
C TYR A 159 12.22 -32.51 11.61
N LEU A 160 11.58 -31.34 11.79
CA LEU A 160 10.78 -31.05 12.98
C LEU A 160 9.54 -31.95 13.05
N THR A 161 9.03 -32.37 11.91
CA THR A 161 7.85 -33.25 11.77
C THR A 161 8.06 -34.61 12.47
N ASP A 162 9.29 -35.12 12.53
CA ASP A 162 9.61 -36.38 13.22
C ASP A 162 9.38 -36.32 14.73
N VAL A 163 9.37 -35.12 15.33
CA VAL A 163 9.11 -34.94 16.76
C VAL A 163 7.72 -35.45 17.15
N ILE A 164 6.73 -35.33 16.25
CA ILE A 164 5.35 -35.78 16.52
C ILE A 164 5.29 -37.29 16.73
N SER A 165 5.90 -38.06 15.81
CA SER A 165 5.94 -39.53 15.94
C SER A 165 6.75 -40.00 17.15
N GLN A 166 7.84 -39.31 17.48
CA GLN A 166 8.61 -39.58 18.71
C GLN A 166 7.78 -39.39 19.97
N ILE A 167 7.12 -38.24 20.11
CA ILE A 167 6.25 -37.94 21.26
C ILE A 167 5.16 -39.00 21.39
N LYS A 168 4.51 -39.37 20.26
CA LYS A 168 3.46 -40.41 20.27
C LYS A 168 4.03 -41.78 20.73
N SER A 169 5.22 -42.19 20.23
CA SER A 169 5.86 -43.46 20.62
C SER A 169 6.25 -43.52 22.11
N GLU A 170 6.52 -42.37 22.71
CA GLU A 170 6.85 -42.22 24.12
C GLU A 170 5.58 -42.07 25.01
N GLY A 171 4.37 -42.21 24.44
CA GLY A 171 3.10 -42.10 25.15
C GLY A 171 2.63 -40.65 25.42
N GLY A 172 3.30 -39.69 24.81
CA GLY A 172 2.88 -38.28 24.90
C GLY A 172 1.62 -37.99 24.09
N LYS A 173 0.79 -37.08 24.60
CA LYS A 173 -0.45 -36.68 23.94
C LYS A 173 -0.16 -35.65 22.83
N SER A 174 -0.41 -36.02 21.59
CA SER A 174 -0.29 -35.13 20.42
C SER A 174 -1.65 -34.97 19.73
N ALA A 175 -1.88 -33.83 19.09
CA ALA A 175 -3.11 -33.54 18.36
C ALA A 175 -2.86 -32.80 17.06
N ALA A 176 -3.63 -33.14 16.02
CA ALA A 176 -3.76 -32.35 14.80
C ALA A 176 -5.07 -31.55 14.91
N ILE A 177 -4.96 -30.22 14.83
CA ILE A 177 -6.08 -29.27 14.97
C ILE A 177 -6.29 -28.62 13.63
N LEU A 178 -7.46 -28.86 13.02
CA LEU A 178 -7.80 -28.40 11.68
C LEU A 178 -8.14 -26.91 11.67
N SER A 179 -7.48 -26.15 10.78
CA SER A 179 -7.89 -24.80 10.41
C SER A 179 -9.06 -24.86 9.44
N LEU A 180 -10.11 -24.10 9.72
CA LEU A 180 -11.31 -24.05 8.86
C LEU A 180 -11.08 -23.25 7.56
N ASP A 181 -10.12 -22.35 7.56
CA ASP A 181 -9.74 -21.54 6.41
C ASP A 181 -8.30 -21.91 5.98
N TYR A 182 -8.19 -22.82 5.01
CA TYR A 182 -6.89 -23.26 4.50
C TYR A 182 -6.07 -22.12 3.90
N THR A 183 -6.72 -21.06 3.41
CA THR A 183 -6.01 -19.93 2.80
C THR A 183 -5.09 -19.19 3.76
N GLU A 184 -5.31 -19.33 5.06
CA GLU A 184 -4.40 -18.78 6.09
C GLU A 184 -3.07 -19.49 6.17
N THR A 185 -3.02 -20.72 5.70
CA THR A 185 -1.87 -21.63 5.88
C THR A 185 -0.99 -21.73 4.64
N LEU A 186 -1.33 -21.01 3.59
CA LEU A 186 -0.57 -21.02 2.33
C LEU A 186 0.82 -20.43 2.52
N GLY A 187 1.83 -21.20 2.14
CA GLY A 187 3.22 -20.78 2.11
C GLY A 187 3.60 -20.11 0.79
N ILE A 188 4.58 -19.20 0.83
CA ILE A 188 5.06 -18.48 -0.35
C ILE A 188 6.47 -18.95 -0.68
N ASN A 189 6.62 -19.68 -1.78
CA ASN A 189 7.91 -20.17 -2.30
C ASN A 189 8.34 -19.47 -3.59
N ASP A 190 7.39 -18.89 -4.32
CA ASP A 190 7.62 -18.21 -5.59
C ASP A 190 6.76 -16.95 -5.76
N ARG A 191 6.94 -16.27 -6.89
CA ARG A 191 6.22 -15.03 -7.19
C ARG A 191 4.75 -15.25 -7.57
N SER A 192 4.38 -16.43 -8.03
CA SER A 192 3.00 -16.78 -8.32
C SER A 192 2.21 -16.91 -7.02
N GLN A 193 2.75 -17.67 -6.07
CA GLN A 193 2.17 -17.83 -4.73
C GLN A 193 2.14 -16.50 -3.96
N LEU A 194 3.14 -15.62 -4.15
CA LEU A 194 3.11 -14.26 -3.60
C LEU A 194 1.94 -13.45 -4.16
N ALA A 195 1.69 -13.51 -5.47
CA ALA A 195 0.58 -12.78 -6.10
C ALA A 195 -0.78 -13.32 -5.64
N GLU A 196 -0.93 -14.63 -5.48
CA GLU A 196 -2.13 -15.26 -4.95
C GLU A 196 -2.39 -14.83 -3.49
N SER A 197 -1.37 -14.91 -2.64
CA SER A 197 -1.46 -14.47 -1.24
C SER A 197 -1.80 -12.98 -1.11
N ALA A 198 -1.25 -12.14 -1.99
CA ALA A 198 -1.57 -10.72 -2.05
C ALA A 198 -3.05 -10.49 -2.43
N ALA A 199 -3.60 -11.27 -3.38
CA ALA A 199 -5.00 -11.19 -3.75
C ALA A 199 -5.93 -11.60 -2.60
N ILE A 200 -5.60 -12.67 -1.89
CA ILE A 200 -6.34 -13.11 -0.69
C ILE A 200 -6.33 -12.01 0.39
N MET A 201 -5.17 -11.40 0.65
CA MET A 201 -5.05 -10.31 1.62
C MET A 201 -5.86 -9.09 1.19
N ARG A 202 -5.81 -8.70 -0.10
CA ARG A 202 -6.65 -7.62 -0.66
C ARG A 202 -8.13 -7.88 -0.40
N ASP A 203 -8.60 -9.09 -0.68
CA ASP A 203 -10.02 -9.44 -0.53
C ASP A 203 -10.46 -9.39 0.94
N ARG A 204 -9.61 -9.83 1.87
CA ARG A 204 -9.84 -9.71 3.32
C ARG A 204 -9.92 -8.26 3.78
N ILE A 205 -8.99 -7.41 3.33
CA ILE A 205 -8.97 -5.98 3.69
C ILE A 205 -10.21 -5.28 3.14
N ASN A 206 -10.55 -5.53 1.87
CA ASN A 206 -11.72 -4.95 1.23
C ASN A 206 -13.02 -5.40 1.92
N ASP A 207 -13.17 -6.69 2.26
CA ASP A 207 -14.33 -7.19 3.01
C ASP A 207 -14.46 -6.49 4.38
N CYS A 208 -13.36 -6.31 5.09
CA CYS A 208 -13.34 -5.60 6.37
C CYS A 208 -13.88 -4.16 6.23
N HIS A 209 -13.39 -3.41 5.24
CA HIS A 209 -13.87 -2.06 4.98
C HIS A 209 -15.33 -2.02 4.52
N MET A 210 -15.76 -2.93 3.65
CA MET A 210 -17.16 -3.01 3.20
C MET A 210 -18.11 -3.31 4.38
N ARG A 211 -17.73 -4.21 5.27
CA ARG A 211 -18.51 -4.47 6.51
C ARG A 211 -18.53 -3.31 7.48
N ALA A 212 -17.52 -2.45 7.43
CA ALA A 212 -17.45 -1.21 8.20
C ALA A 212 -18.21 -0.03 7.55
N GLY A 213 -18.92 -0.25 6.45
CA GLY A 213 -19.77 0.75 5.80
C GLY A 213 -19.10 1.53 4.66
N VAL A 214 -17.99 1.04 4.11
CA VAL A 214 -17.36 1.58 2.90
C VAL A 214 -17.96 0.93 1.66
N THR A 215 -18.30 1.70 0.64
CA THR A 215 -18.72 1.18 -0.66
C THR A 215 -17.51 1.00 -1.58
N ILE A 216 -17.16 -0.24 -1.90
CA ILE A 216 -16.11 -0.58 -2.87
C ILE A 216 -16.81 -1.16 -4.11
N VAL A 217 -16.80 -0.41 -5.24
CA VAL A 217 -17.56 -0.77 -6.45
C VAL A 217 -16.98 -1.99 -7.14
N ASP A 218 -15.67 -2.12 -7.16
CA ASP A 218 -14.97 -3.30 -7.68
C ASP A 218 -13.81 -3.70 -6.74
N PRO A 219 -14.06 -4.63 -5.82
CA PRO A 219 -13.02 -5.10 -4.89
C PRO A 219 -11.82 -5.74 -5.59
N THR A 220 -11.99 -6.30 -6.79
CA THR A 220 -10.92 -7.04 -7.47
C THR A 220 -9.81 -6.14 -8.00
N THR A 221 -10.12 -4.89 -8.30
CA THR A 221 -9.16 -3.88 -8.79
C THR A 221 -8.82 -2.81 -7.76
N THR A 222 -9.34 -2.93 -6.53
CA THR A 222 -9.09 -2.00 -5.43
C THR A 222 -8.06 -2.59 -4.46
N TRP A 223 -6.96 -1.86 -4.26
CA TRP A 223 -5.86 -2.26 -3.39
C TRP A 223 -5.70 -1.29 -2.23
N ILE A 224 -5.78 -1.80 -1.00
CA ILE A 224 -5.74 -1.01 0.24
C ILE A 224 -4.72 -1.65 1.18
N ASP A 225 -3.75 -0.87 1.64
CA ASP A 225 -2.79 -1.32 2.66
C ASP A 225 -3.49 -1.48 4.02
N THR A 226 -2.99 -2.38 4.85
CA THR A 226 -3.51 -2.62 6.21
C THR A 226 -3.41 -1.42 7.15
N THR A 227 -2.60 -0.42 6.79
CA THR A 227 -2.39 0.81 7.57
C THR A 227 -3.35 1.93 7.21
N VAL A 228 -4.17 1.75 6.17
CA VAL A 228 -5.12 2.75 5.68
C VAL A 228 -6.37 2.76 6.54
N GLU A 229 -6.81 3.94 6.95
CA GLU A 229 -8.02 4.16 7.73
C GLU A 229 -9.10 4.80 6.86
N ILE A 230 -10.28 4.17 6.78
CA ILE A 230 -11.40 4.67 5.98
C ILE A 230 -12.65 4.72 6.85
N GLN A 231 -13.28 5.89 6.92
CA GLN A 231 -14.55 6.04 7.64
C GLN A 231 -15.72 5.49 6.81
N ASN A 232 -16.87 5.28 7.47
CA ASN A 232 -18.10 4.86 6.81
C ASN A 232 -18.58 5.87 5.73
N ASP A 233 -19.44 5.40 4.83
CA ASP A 233 -20.04 6.20 3.73
C ASP A 233 -19.02 6.77 2.71
N VAL A 234 -17.79 6.25 2.70
CA VAL A 234 -16.82 6.51 1.62
C VAL A 234 -17.13 5.59 0.44
N THR A 235 -17.04 6.13 -0.77
CA THR A 235 -17.19 5.35 -2.02
C THR A 235 -15.86 5.27 -2.75
N ILE A 236 -15.44 4.04 -3.09
CA ILE A 236 -14.19 3.77 -3.82
C ILE A 236 -14.54 3.13 -5.16
N TYR A 237 -14.09 3.76 -6.24
CA TYR A 237 -14.26 3.30 -7.62
C TYR A 237 -13.08 2.45 -8.12
N PRO A 238 -13.29 1.67 -9.21
CA PRO A 238 -12.30 0.70 -9.70
C PRO A 238 -10.92 1.27 -9.99
N GLY A 239 -9.89 0.42 -9.86
CA GLY A 239 -8.50 0.77 -10.16
C GLY A 239 -7.87 1.72 -9.16
N THR A 240 -8.37 1.75 -7.93
CA THR A 240 -7.88 2.62 -6.86
C THR A 240 -6.84 1.93 -5.99
N TRP A 241 -5.76 2.64 -5.67
CA TRP A 241 -4.67 2.20 -4.80
C TRP A 241 -4.52 3.14 -3.61
N LEU A 242 -4.71 2.63 -2.40
CA LEU A 242 -4.61 3.37 -1.13
C LEU A 242 -3.48 2.78 -0.30
N THR A 243 -2.44 3.55 -0.06
CA THR A 243 -1.21 3.04 0.56
C THR A 243 -0.68 3.90 1.70
N GLY A 244 0.17 3.30 2.52
CA GLY A 244 0.83 3.96 3.64
C GLY A 244 -0.13 4.42 4.73
N ALA A 245 0.10 5.62 5.30
CA ALA A 245 -0.70 6.19 6.38
C ALA A 245 -1.90 7.02 5.87
N THR A 246 -2.53 6.58 4.76
CA THR A 246 -3.68 7.29 4.17
C THR A 246 -4.91 7.19 5.07
N LYS A 247 -5.60 8.34 5.26
CA LYS A 247 -6.84 8.44 6.04
C LYS A 247 -7.92 9.12 5.23
N ILE A 248 -9.11 8.52 5.15
CA ILE A 248 -10.21 9.03 4.33
C ILE A 248 -11.45 9.20 5.20
N ALA A 249 -11.93 10.43 5.28
CA ALA A 249 -13.10 10.78 6.07
C ALA A 249 -14.42 10.56 5.30
N THR A 250 -15.50 10.48 6.07
CA THR A 250 -16.85 10.14 5.62
C THR A 250 -17.35 10.95 4.41
N GLY A 251 -18.15 10.32 3.58
CA GLY A 251 -18.81 10.94 2.41
C GLY A 251 -17.86 11.27 1.25
N SER A 252 -16.58 10.92 1.36
CA SER A 252 -15.61 11.14 0.29
C SER A 252 -15.78 10.14 -0.85
N VAL A 253 -15.44 10.56 -2.07
CA VAL A 253 -15.51 9.76 -3.29
C VAL A 253 -14.10 9.66 -3.89
N ILE A 254 -13.56 8.44 -4.02
CA ILE A 254 -12.21 8.18 -4.48
C ILE A 254 -12.22 7.27 -5.71
N GLY A 255 -11.53 7.68 -6.74
CA GLY A 255 -11.43 6.91 -7.99
C GLY A 255 -12.40 7.40 -9.08
N PRO A 256 -12.46 6.70 -10.23
CA PRO A 256 -11.63 5.55 -10.58
C PRO A 256 -10.16 5.89 -10.83
N ARG A 257 -9.30 4.88 -10.97
CA ARG A 257 -7.86 5.00 -11.34
C ARG A 257 -7.12 6.08 -10.54
N THR A 258 -7.29 6.05 -9.21
CA THR A 258 -6.70 7.02 -8.28
C THR A 258 -5.70 6.33 -7.37
N THR A 259 -4.55 6.97 -7.17
CA THR A 259 -3.53 6.49 -6.23
C THR A 259 -3.35 7.51 -5.12
N LEU A 260 -3.52 7.08 -3.87
CA LEU A 260 -3.27 7.89 -2.68
C LEU A 260 -2.19 7.23 -1.82
N LYS A 261 -1.14 7.99 -1.48
CA LYS A 261 -0.07 7.52 -0.60
C LYS A 261 0.19 8.54 0.52
N ASN A 262 0.02 8.13 1.78
CA ASN A 262 0.18 9.01 2.95
C ASN A 262 -0.66 10.30 2.86
N VAL A 263 -1.92 10.19 2.48
CA VAL A 263 -2.82 11.34 2.23
C VAL A 263 -3.89 11.43 3.32
N ILE A 264 -4.11 12.63 3.83
CA ILE A 264 -5.25 12.92 4.70
C ILE A 264 -6.35 13.53 3.85
N VAL A 265 -7.45 12.81 3.67
CA VAL A 265 -8.63 13.26 2.92
C VAL A 265 -9.73 13.58 3.91
N LYS A 266 -10.15 14.85 3.97
CA LYS A 266 -11.25 15.30 4.82
C LYS A 266 -12.62 14.97 4.20
N ALA A 267 -13.68 15.18 4.97
CA ALA A 267 -15.04 14.77 4.61
C ALA A 267 -15.51 15.33 3.27
N GLN A 268 -16.31 14.54 2.54
CA GLN A 268 -16.99 14.94 1.30
C GLN A 268 -16.04 15.38 0.16
N ALA A 269 -14.76 15.07 0.25
CA ALA A 269 -13.81 15.34 -0.83
C ALA A 269 -14.04 14.38 -2.01
N ASN A 270 -13.75 14.86 -3.22
CA ASN A 270 -13.88 14.08 -4.45
C ASN A 270 -12.54 14.05 -5.20
N ILE A 271 -11.96 12.87 -5.38
CA ILE A 271 -10.65 12.68 -6.04
C ILE A 271 -10.80 11.66 -7.16
N VAL A 272 -10.64 12.10 -8.40
CA VAL A 272 -10.91 11.32 -9.61
C VAL A 272 -9.67 11.23 -10.49
N GLU A 273 -9.32 10.01 -10.94
CA GLU A 273 -8.25 9.77 -11.93
C GLU A 273 -6.96 10.55 -11.64
N SER A 274 -6.50 10.53 -10.41
CA SER A 274 -5.41 11.39 -9.96
C SER A 274 -4.39 10.63 -9.11
N ASN A 275 -3.18 11.18 -9.03
CA ASN A 275 -2.12 10.69 -8.16
C ASN A 275 -1.84 11.74 -7.07
N VAL A 276 -1.92 11.32 -5.81
CA VAL A 276 -1.74 12.21 -4.65
C VAL A 276 -0.78 11.54 -3.65
N SER A 277 0.22 12.26 -3.20
CA SER A 277 1.16 11.76 -2.20
C SER A 277 1.50 12.79 -1.13
N ASP A 278 1.64 12.31 0.10
CA ASP A 278 2.14 13.07 1.27
C ASP A 278 1.50 14.47 1.38
N SER A 279 0.17 14.53 1.32
CA SER A 279 -0.62 15.76 1.14
C SER A 279 -1.90 15.74 1.97
N GLU A 280 -2.51 16.91 2.14
CA GLU A 280 -3.80 17.08 2.81
C GLU A 280 -4.84 17.66 1.86
N ILE A 281 -6.03 17.01 1.79
CA ILE A 281 -7.16 17.38 0.94
C ILE A 281 -8.33 17.81 1.84
N GLY A 282 -8.74 19.06 1.76
CA GLY A 282 -9.77 19.67 2.59
C GLY A 282 -11.19 19.15 2.36
N CYS A 283 -12.10 19.55 3.22
CA CYS A 283 -13.51 19.18 3.10
C CYS A 283 -14.10 19.69 1.78
N CYS A 284 -14.91 18.88 1.12
CA CYS A 284 -15.56 19.22 -0.15
C CYS A 284 -14.60 19.63 -1.27
N ALA A 285 -13.30 19.41 -1.11
CA ALA A 285 -12.32 19.71 -2.15
C ALA A 285 -12.46 18.74 -3.33
N ASN A 286 -12.18 19.25 -4.54
CA ASN A 286 -12.28 18.47 -5.76
C ASN A 286 -10.91 18.37 -6.45
N VAL A 287 -10.45 17.14 -6.73
CA VAL A 287 -9.18 16.86 -7.40
C VAL A 287 -9.39 16.02 -8.63
N GLY A 288 -8.82 16.46 -9.74
CA GLY A 288 -8.82 15.71 -11.00
C GLY A 288 -9.88 16.17 -12.02
N PRO A 289 -10.02 15.39 -13.11
CA PRO A 289 -9.20 14.22 -13.45
C PRO A 289 -7.77 14.58 -13.86
N PHE A 290 -6.86 13.60 -13.84
CA PHE A 290 -5.47 13.71 -14.28
C PHE A 290 -4.66 14.80 -13.57
N ALA A 291 -4.91 14.98 -12.25
CA ALA A 291 -4.12 15.84 -11.40
C ALA A 291 -2.96 15.07 -10.76
N PHE A 292 -1.82 15.73 -10.58
CA PHE A 292 -0.68 15.21 -9.86
C PHE A 292 -0.38 16.09 -8.64
N ILE A 293 -0.77 15.62 -7.47
CA ILE A 293 -0.55 16.32 -6.19
C ILE A 293 0.66 15.70 -5.50
N ARG A 294 1.72 16.48 -5.40
CA ARG A 294 3.01 16.06 -4.88
C ARG A 294 3.17 16.41 -3.39
N PRO A 295 4.20 15.83 -2.72
CA PRO A 295 4.45 16.05 -1.30
C PRO A 295 4.45 17.52 -0.88
N GLY A 296 3.98 17.76 0.37
CA GLY A 296 3.94 19.08 0.97
C GLY A 296 2.78 19.96 0.50
N THR A 297 1.80 19.40 -0.21
CA THR A 297 0.65 20.15 -0.71
C THR A 297 -0.52 20.09 0.28
N LYS A 298 -1.14 21.24 0.51
CA LYS A 298 -2.39 21.38 1.28
C LYS A 298 -3.46 22.06 0.45
N LEU A 299 -4.56 21.38 0.25
CA LEU A 299 -5.77 21.92 -0.35
C LEU A 299 -6.76 22.22 0.76
N ALA A 300 -7.14 23.48 0.91
CA ALA A 300 -8.15 23.90 1.89
C ALA A 300 -9.57 23.48 1.45
N ASP A 301 -10.54 23.70 2.33
CA ASP A 301 -11.92 23.32 2.09
C ASP A 301 -12.51 24.00 0.84
N ASN A 302 -13.38 23.27 0.12
CA ASN A 302 -14.04 23.73 -1.10
C ASN A 302 -13.08 24.12 -2.26
N SER A 303 -11.79 23.85 -2.14
CA SER A 303 -10.81 24.13 -3.19
C SER A 303 -10.96 23.18 -4.39
N LYS A 304 -10.44 23.59 -5.54
CA LYS A 304 -10.47 22.77 -6.76
C LYS A 304 -9.12 22.74 -7.46
N VAL A 305 -8.61 21.54 -7.70
CA VAL A 305 -7.50 21.29 -8.62
C VAL A 305 -8.03 20.42 -9.77
N GLY A 306 -8.05 20.96 -10.97
CA GLY A 306 -8.71 20.30 -12.11
C GLY A 306 -7.75 19.54 -13.02
N ALA A 307 -8.16 19.40 -14.28
CA ALA A 307 -7.50 18.51 -15.24
C ALA A 307 -6.10 18.97 -15.64
N TYR A 308 -5.16 18.00 -15.66
CA TYR A 308 -3.77 18.21 -16.05
C TYR A 308 -3.05 19.29 -15.25
N VAL A 309 -3.33 19.33 -13.94
CA VAL A 309 -2.69 20.26 -13.02
C VAL A 309 -1.71 19.50 -12.15
N GLU A 310 -0.48 20.00 -12.06
CA GLU A 310 0.51 19.55 -11.09
C GLU A 310 0.66 20.58 -9.98
N VAL A 311 0.59 20.12 -8.72
CA VAL A 311 0.80 20.95 -7.52
C VAL A 311 1.88 20.31 -6.66
N LYS A 312 2.84 21.12 -6.21
CA LYS A 312 3.97 20.67 -5.39
C LYS A 312 4.26 21.68 -4.29
N ASN A 313 4.39 21.18 -3.03
CA ASN A 313 4.83 22.01 -1.89
C ASN A 313 4.12 23.37 -1.86
N SER A 314 2.78 23.36 -1.91
CA SER A 314 1.97 24.57 -2.06
C SER A 314 0.70 24.48 -1.23
N GLU A 315 0.20 25.64 -0.81
CA GLU A 315 -1.06 25.76 -0.11
C GLU A 315 -2.09 26.46 -1.02
N ILE A 316 -3.27 25.84 -1.20
CA ILE A 316 -4.38 26.39 -1.99
C ILE A 316 -5.51 26.70 -1.04
N GLY A 317 -5.82 27.97 -0.89
CA GLY A 317 -6.81 28.51 0.07
C GLY A 317 -8.24 28.07 -0.21
N GLU A 318 -9.10 28.30 0.79
CA GLU A 318 -10.50 27.92 0.75
C GLU A 318 -11.23 28.48 -0.49
N GLY A 319 -11.98 27.63 -1.17
CA GLY A 319 -12.75 28.00 -2.36
C GLY A 319 -11.91 28.38 -3.59
N SER A 320 -10.59 28.32 -3.50
CA SER A 320 -9.70 28.68 -4.61
C SER A 320 -9.62 27.57 -5.65
N LYS A 321 -9.36 27.95 -6.89
CA LYS A 321 -9.44 27.07 -8.05
C LYS A 321 -8.20 27.17 -8.93
N VAL A 322 -7.61 26.00 -9.25
CA VAL A 322 -6.59 25.80 -10.28
C VAL A 322 -7.15 24.79 -11.28
N PRO A 323 -8.02 25.22 -12.21
CA PRO A 323 -8.91 24.30 -12.91
C PRO A 323 -8.26 23.54 -14.09
N HIS A 324 -7.21 24.06 -14.73
CA HIS A 324 -6.74 23.50 -16.00
C HIS A 324 -5.25 23.72 -16.28
N LEU A 325 -4.56 22.66 -16.75
CA LEU A 325 -3.28 22.73 -17.48
C LEU A 325 -2.18 23.57 -16.81
N SER A 326 -2.11 23.57 -15.48
CA SER A 326 -1.23 24.49 -14.76
C SER A 326 -0.18 23.75 -13.93
N TYR A 327 0.98 24.39 -13.72
CA TYR A 327 1.95 23.97 -12.74
C TYR A 327 1.98 24.97 -11.57
N VAL A 328 1.79 24.49 -10.35
CA VAL A 328 1.85 25.26 -9.11
C VAL A 328 2.93 24.66 -8.22
N GLY A 329 4.06 25.34 -8.11
CA GLY A 329 5.19 24.90 -7.28
C GLY A 329 5.63 25.96 -6.30
N ASP A 330 5.85 25.55 -5.03
CA ASP A 330 6.35 26.41 -3.97
C ASP A 330 5.52 27.71 -3.86
N ALA A 331 4.17 27.58 -3.71
CA ALA A 331 3.25 28.71 -3.76
C ALA A 331 2.27 28.72 -2.58
N GLN A 332 1.91 29.92 -2.15
CA GLN A 332 0.82 30.18 -1.23
C GLN A 332 -0.30 30.92 -1.99
N ILE A 333 -1.47 30.30 -2.10
CA ILE A 333 -2.65 30.89 -2.77
C ILE A 333 -3.73 31.13 -1.74
N GLY A 334 -4.14 32.38 -1.60
CA GLY A 334 -5.22 32.79 -0.69
C GLY A 334 -6.59 32.24 -1.08
N SER A 335 -7.62 32.59 -0.33
CA SER A 335 -8.99 32.11 -0.51
C SER A 335 -9.70 32.78 -1.71
N GLY A 336 -10.69 32.11 -2.30
CA GLY A 336 -11.53 32.66 -3.37
C GLY A 336 -10.83 32.98 -4.69
N THR A 337 -9.56 32.63 -4.80
CA THR A 337 -8.69 32.94 -5.96
C THR A 337 -8.93 31.96 -7.10
N ASN A 338 -8.85 32.47 -8.33
CA ASN A 338 -8.95 31.66 -9.54
C ASN A 338 -7.67 31.78 -10.39
N ILE A 339 -7.00 30.67 -10.58
CA ILE A 339 -5.83 30.57 -11.46
C ILE A 339 -6.29 30.21 -12.87
N GLY A 340 -5.98 31.05 -13.84
CA GLY A 340 -6.33 30.83 -15.25
C GLY A 340 -5.63 29.60 -15.83
N ALA A 341 -6.20 29.05 -16.89
CA ALA A 341 -5.65 27.89 -17.58
C ALA A 341 -4.22 28.15 -18.08
N ALA A 342 -3.37 27.11 -18.08
CA ALA A 342 -1.97 27.17 -18.53
C ALA A 342 -1.10 28.17 -17.74
N THR A 343 -1.42 28.44 -16.49
CA THR A 343 -0.59 29.25 -15.60
C THR A 343 0.60 28.44 -15.10
N ILE A 344 1.80 29.00 -15.18
CA ILE A 344 3.03 28.40 -14.69
C ILE A 344 3.65 29.26 -13.59
N PHE A 345 3.85 28.65 -12.43
CA PHE A 345 4.66 29.21 -11.34
C PHE A 345 6.11 28.85 -11.56
N VAL A 346 6.88 29.80 -12.09
CA VAL A 346 8.32 29.61 -12.43
C VAL A 346 9.11 29.75 -11.12
N ASN A 347 9.20 28.67 -10.37
CA ASN A 347 9.73 28.62 -9.00
C ASN A 347 11.23 28.26 -8.90
N TYR A 348 11.91 27.98 -10.02
CA TYR A 348 13.31 27.55 -10.02
C TYR A 348 14.14 28.42 -10.97
N ASP A 349 15.20 29.04 -10.46
CA ASP A 349 16.09 29.94 -11.22
C ASP A 349 17.32 29.24 -11.84
N GLY A 350 17.42 27.93 -11.66
CA GLY A 350 18.58 27.13 -12.08
C GLY A 350 19.50 26.76 -10.93
N VAL A 351 19.37 27.40 -9.77
CA VAL A 351 20.16 27.15 -8.55
C VAL A 351 19.25 26.94 -7.35
N GLU A 352 18.33 27.86 -7.08
CA GLU A 352 17.45 27.87 -5.92
C GLU A 352 15.98 27.88 -6.30
N LYS A 353 15.13 27.54 -5.33
CA LYS A 353 13.67 27.62 -5.46
C LYS A 353 13.15 28.82 -4.70
N HIS A 354 12.21 29.51 -5.32
CA HIS A 354 11.60 30.71 -4.78
C HIS A 354 10.09 30.55 -4.66
N GLU A 355 9.50 31.25 -3.71
CA GLU A 355 8.06 31.18 -3.40
C GLU A 355 7.29 32.25 -4.19
N THR A 356 6.07 31.89 -4.60
CA THR A 356 5.07 32.82 -5.15
C THR A 356 3.93 32.98 -4.13
N LYS A 357 3.53 34.23 -3.86
CA LYS A 357 2.41 34.53 -2.96
C LYS A 357 1.26 35.17 -3.73
N ILE A 358 0.10 34.52 -3.68
CA ILE A 358 -1.13 35.03 -4.29
C ILE A 358 -2.12 35.31 -3.18
N GLY A 359 -2.66 36.53 -3.14
CA GLY A 359 -3.65 36.96 -2.15
C GLY A 359 -5.03 36.32 -2.34
N ASN A 360 -6.00 36.91 -1.64
CA ASN A 360 -7.39 36.46 -1.69
C ASN A 360 -8.13 37.09 -2.88
N ASP A 361 -9.14 36.41 -3.42
CA ASP A 361 -10.01 36.87 -4.50
C ASP A 361 -9.29 37.34 -5.77
N VAL A 362 -8.07 36.86 -5.98
CA VAL A 362 -7.24 37.18 -7.15
C VAL A 362 -7.75 36.45 -8.39
N ARG A 363 -7.60 37.07 -9.55
CA ARG A 363 -7.89 36.45 -10.85
C ARG A 363 -6.64 36.46 -11.74
N ILE A 364 -5.96 35.33 -11.81
CA ILE A 364 -4.84 35.13 -12.71
C ILE A 364 -5.39 34.83 -14.12
N GLY A 365 -4.99 35.63 -15.11
CA GLY A 365 -5.36 35.40 -16.51
C GLY A 365 -4.74 34.12 -17.05
N SER A 366 -5.38 33.50 -18.04
CA SER A 366 -4.85 32.31 -18.69
C SER A 366 -3.50 32.57 -19.34
N ASP A 367 -2.66 31.52 -19.44
CA ASP A 367 -1.32 31.59 -20.03
C ASP A 367 -0.41 32.66 -19.36
N THR A 368 -0.54 32.78 -18.04
CA THR A 368 0.31 33.66 -17.23
C THR A 368 1.50 32.92 -16.67
N MET A 369 2.69 33.47 -16.76
CA MET A 369 3.88 33.00 -16.09
C MET A 369 4.18 33.90 -14.89
N LEU A 370 4.25 33.33 -13.70
CA LEU A 370 4.60 34.01 -12.45
C LEU A 370 6.06 33.65 -12.12
N VAL A 371 6.98 34.59 -12.35
CA VAL A 371 8.43 34.35 -12.12
C VAL A 371 8.74 34.67 -10.68
N ALA A 372 8.93 33.63 -9.87
CA ALA A 372 9.20 33.75 -8.46
C ALA A 372 10.65 34.29 -8.18
N PRO A 373 10.87 35.06 -7.08
CA PRO A 373 9.84 35.43 -6.10
C PRO A 373 8.93 36.55 -6.60
N VAL A 374 7.61 36.38 -6.44
CA VAL A 374 6.63 37.41 -6.82
C VAL A 374 5.39 37.31 -5.93
N SER A 375 4.79 38.47 -5.64
CA SER A 375 3.54 38.56 -4.86
C SER A 375 2.43 39.25 -5.68
N VAL A 376 1.21 38.69 -5.59
CA VAL A 376 0.01 39.31 -6.18
C VAL A 376 -0.96 39.62 -5.07
N GLY A 377 -1.26 40.88 -4.85
CA GLY A 377 -2.07 41.36 -3.74
C GLY A 377 -3.55 41.01 -3.89
N ASP A 378 -4.31 41.12 -2.80
CA ASP A 378 -5.74 40.77 -2.75
C ASP A 378 -6.56 41.49 -3.83
N GLY A 379 -7.50 40.75 -4.44
CA GLY A 379 -8.37 41.28 -5.48
C GLY A 379 -7.69 41.72 -6.77
N ALA A 380 -6.39 41.47 -6.91
CA ALA A 380 -5.63 41.84 -8.12
C ALA A 380 -5.91 40.89 -9.29
N TYR A 381 -5.53 41.34 -10.48
CA TYR A 381 -5.68 40.62 -11.74
C TYR A 381 -4.36 40.53 -12.49
N THR A 382 -4.21 39.51 -13.34
CA THR A 382 -3.22 39.54 -14.40
C THR A 382 -3.90 39.46 -15.78
N ALA A 383 -3.40 40.18 -16.76
CA ALA A 383 -3.86 40.05 -18.13
C ALA A 383 -3.38 38.72 -18.72
N ALA A 384 -4.25 37.99 -19.42
CA ALA A 384 -3.89 36.74 -20.09
C ALA A 384 -2.65 36.90 -21.00
N GLY A 385 -1.77 35.86 -21.00
CA GLY A 385 -0.52 35.89 -21.80
C GLY A 385 0.58 36.79 -21.21
N SER A 386 0.52 37.11 -19.90
CA SER A 386 1.53 37.98 -19.26
C SER A 386 2.65 37.15 -18.60
N VAL A 387 3.86 37.69 -18.60
CA VAL A 387 5.01 37.22 -17.82
C VAL A 387 5.25 38.22 -16.71
N ILE A 388 4.85 37.83 -15.50
CA ILE A 388 4.88 38.67 -14.29
C ILE A 388 6.19 38.44 -13.55
N THR A 389 7.00 39.50 -13.43
CA THR A 389 8.34 39.48 -12.78
C THR A 389 8.44 40.49 -11.64
N GLU A 390 7.39 41.28 -11.39
CA GLU A 390 7.32 42.28 -10.34
C GLU A 390 6.01 42.11 -9.54
N ASP A 391 6.01 42.50 -8.28
CA ASP A 391 4.84 42.43 -7.41
C ASP A 391 3.67 43.24 -7.96
N ILE A 392 2.46 42.68 -7.85
CA ILE A 392 1.22 43.36 -8.25
C ILE A 392 0.49 43.81 -6.97
N PRO A 393 0.29 45.14 -6.76
CA PRO A 393 -0.44 45.64 -5.61
C PRO A 393 -1.90 45.18 -5.58
N ALA A 394 -2.49 45.17 -4.39
CA ALA A 394 -3.90 44.81 -4.20
C ALA A 394 -4.81 45.67 -5.12
N GLY A 395 -5.80 45.01 -5.74
CA GLY A 395 -6.76 45.61 -6.66
C GLY A 395 -6.18 46.10 -8.01
N ALA A 396 -4.90 45.89 -8.27
CA ALA A 396 -4.27 46.29 -9.53
C ALA A 396 -4.40 45.21 -10.60
N ILE A 397 -4.12 45.54 -11.85
CA ILE A 397 -3.96 44.58 -12.94
C ILE A 397 -2.52 44.61 -13.49
N GLY A 398 -1.82 43.50 -13.42
CA GLY A 398 -0.53 43.31 -14.07
C GLY A 398 -0.71 42.99 -15.55
N VAL A 399 -0.10 43.80 -16.42
CA VAL A 399 -0.11 43.59 -17.89
C VAL A 399 1.31 43.59 -18.39
N ALA A 400 1.83 42.39 -18.67
CA ALA A 400 3.22 42.19 -19.15
C ALA A 400 3.23 41.39 -20.47
N ARG A 401 2.62 41.98 -21.50
CA ARG A 401 2.55 41.45 -22.86
C ARG A 401 2.52 42.59 -23.89
N SER A 402 2.97 42.30 -25.10
CA SER A 402 2.95 43.26 -26.21
C SER A 402 1.51 43.65 -26.59
N LYS A 403 1.35 44.92 -27.01
CA LYS A 403 0.08 45.38 -27.57
C LYS A 403 -0.22 44.65 -28.87
N GLN A 404 -1.43 44.15 -29.03
CA GLN A 404 -1.84 43.47 -30.28
C GLN A 404 -1.75 44.42 -31.46
N ARG A 405 -1.19 43.91 -32.56
CA ARG A 405 -1.12 44.60 -33.85
C ARG A 405 -1.75 43.72 -34.92
N ASN A 406 -2.82 44.23 -35.56
CA ASN A 406 -3.43 43.56 -36.70
C ASN A 406 -2.77 44.06 -38.00
N ILE A 407 -2.32 43.13 -38.84
CA ILE A 407 -1.77 43.42 -40.15
C ILE A 407 -2.86 43.09 -41.15
N LEU A 408 -3.55 44.11 -41.60
CA LEU A 408 -4.64 43.98 -42.57
C LEU A 408 -4.12 43.40 -43.91
N GLY A 409 -4.92 42.60 -44.57
CA GLY A 409 -4.57 41.99 -45.85
C GLY A 409 -3.38 41.02 -45.84
N TRP A 410 -2.85 40.63 -44.63
CA TRP A 410 -1.65 39.79 -44.51
C TRP A 410 -1.77 38.47 -45.30
N VAL A 411 -2.90 37.75 -45.16
CA VAL A 411 -3.10 36.46 -45.84
C VAL A 411 -3.20 36.62 -47.34
N LEU A 412 -3.79 37.72 -47.83
CA LEU A 412 -3.90 37.97 -49.24
C LEU A 412 -2.53 38.22 -49.91
N ARG A 413 -1.65 38.99 -49.22
CA ARG A 413 -0.30 39.30 -49.70
C ARG A 413 0.70 38.15 -49.49
N LYS A 414 0.62 37.44 -48.39
CA LYS A 414 1.65 36.46 -48.01
C LYS A 414 1.25 35.01 -48.30
N ARG A 415 -0.03 34.73 -48.55
CA ARG A 415 -0.54 33.39 -48.86
C ARG A 415 -1.57 33.39 -50.01
N PRO A 416 -1.26 34.08 -51.16
CA PRO A 416 -2.19 34.11 -52.28
C PRO A 416 -2.48 32.70 -52.81
N GLY A 417 -3.70 32.49 -53.33
CA GLY A 417 -4.12 31.22 -53.92
C GLY A 417 -4.49 30.13 -52.89
N THR A 418 -4.43 30.41 -51.58
CA THR A 418 -4.87 29.46 -50.53
C THR A 418 -6.36 29.60 -50.23
N LYS A 419 -6.98 28.54 -49.70
CA LYS A 419 -8.35 28.59 -49.23
C LYS A 419 -8.61 29.73 -48.20
N SER A 420 -7.62 30.01 -47.34
CA SER A 420 -7.67 31.13 -46.40
C SER A 420 -7.75 32.49 -47.09
N ALA A 421 -6.96 32.69 -48.17
CA ALA A 421 -7.03 33.93 -48.98
C ALA A 421 -8.35 34.07 -49.71
N GLU A 422 -8.90 32.97 -50.28
CA GLU A 422 -10.23 32.96 -50.90
C GLU A 422 -11.34 33.29 -49.90
N SER A 423 -11.29 32.70 -48.69
CA SER A 423 -12.24 32.98 -47.62
C SER A 423 -12.18 34.43 -47.17
N ALA A 424 -10.97 34.98 -47.02
CA ALA A 424 -10.76 36.37 -46.64
C ALA A 424 -11.33 37.35 -47.72
N LYS A 425 -11.11 37.04 -48.99
CA LYS A 425 -11.72 37.82 -50.10
C LYS A 425 -13.23 37.78 -50.10
N LYS A 426 -13.83 36.59 -49.88
CA LYS A 426 -15.30 36.43 -49.75
C LYS A 426 -15.85 37.23 -48.56
N ALA A 427 -15.10 37.35 -47.48
CA ALA A 427 -15.41 38.13 -46.30
C ALA A 427 -15.12 39.65 -46.47
N GLY A 428 -14.72 40.12 -47.63
CA GLY A 428 -14.49 41.55 -47.91
C GLY A 428 -13.09 42.05 -47.52
N ALA A 429 -12.12 41.18 -47.22
CA ALA A 429 -10.79 41.65 -46.91
C ALA A 429 -10.09 42.18 -48.19
N SER A 430 -9.39 43.30 -48.05
CA SER A 430 -8.57 43.91 -49.10
C SER A 430 -7.08 43.76 -48.78
N GLU A 431 -6.25 43.95 -49.78
CA GLU A 431 -4.80 43.91 -49.66
C GLU A 431 -4.20 45.18 -49.01
N ASN A 432 -4.99 46.19 -48.80
CA ASN A 432 -4.59 47.49 -48.20
C ASN A 432 -4.50 47.44 -46.70
#